data_47d7100e0567a831b17533a5926eebce
#
_entry.id   47d7100e0567a831b17533a5926eebce
#
_cell.length_a   1.000
_cell.length_b   1.000
_cell.length_c   1.000
_cell.angle_alpha   90.00
_cell.angle_beta   90.00
_cell.angle_gamma   90.00
#
_symmetry.space_group_name_H-M   'P 1'
#
loop_
_entity.id
_entity.type
_entity.pdbx_description
1 polymer ?
#
loop_
_entity_poly.entity_id
_entity_poly.type
_entity_poly.pdbx_seq_one_letter_code
_entity_poly.pdbx_strand_id
1 'polypeptide(L)'
;MQNIIKNTTVNEAAVIAKRKLSAQFFKKGITIALFSGLMYGFYSAFLTLGMTKGVWGDWTGVNSAGLSAFVITYLLGALGSAVNDVCSAVWAVIYAIIKGKFGDFLRCINTTPGRVMMLAALIGGPIASTAYVIGLQMAGSIVIPITALCPAIGAILGRILFKQELNKRMILGIAICVCASFMIGSTGITGDAPKGMLLGICIAFIAALGWGFEGCVAGYGTSMIDSEIGITIRQATAGLSNLIIFIPILGMIAGGVNISAGLVAQAFASGSAMIWFAASGLCAFISFMTWYKGNSMCGAALGMACNGTYSFWGPFCCWILLGVIFGIDGWSLPPIAWGAAVLMIVGILVIAMNPLDLFRKREVR
;
A
#
# COMPACT_ATOMS: atom_id res chain seq x y z
N MET A 1 -1.48 -26.01 53.53
CA MET A 1 -1.99 -26.65 52.31
C MET A 1 -3.06 -25.83 51.61
N GLN A 2 -4.12 -25.33 52.24
CA GLN A 2 -5.18 -24.53 51.58
C GLN A 2 -4.70 -23.24 50.89
N ASN A 3 -3.71 -22.52 51.43
CA ASN A 3 -3.17 -21.31 50.81
C ASN A 3 -2.31 -21.59 49.57
N ILE A 4 -1.69 -22.75 49.46
CA ILE A 4 -0.90 -23.15 48.27
C ILE A 4 -1.85 -23.52 47.14
N ILE A 5 -2.93 -24.23 47.44
CA ILE A 5 -3.95 -24.62 46.44
C ILE A 5 -4.66 -23.37 45.89
N LYS A 6 -4.99 -22.40 46.75
CA LYS A 6 -5.64 -21.14 46.32
C LYS A 6 -4.75 -20.28 45.42
N ASN A 7 -3.44 -20.22 45.71
CA ASN A 7 -2.48 -19.49 44.88
C ASN A 7 -2.24 -20.18 43.53
N THR A 8 -2.28 -21.52 43.48
CA THR A 8 -2.11 -22.25 42.19
C THR A 8 -3.30 -22.03 41.29
N THR A 9 -4.54 -22.07 41.78
CA THR A 9 -5.76 -21.83 40.99
C THR A 9 -5.89 -20.39 40.53
N VAL A 10 -5.45 -19.39 41.32
CA VAL A 10 -5.41 -17.98 40.92
C VAL A 10 -4.39 -17.76 39.80
N ASN A 11 -3.21 -18.39 39.87
CA ASN A 11 -2.21 -18.33 38.81
C ASN A 11 -2.70 -18.98 37.49
N GLU A 12 -3.37 -20.11 37.56
CA GLU A 12 -3.94 -20.78 36.39
C GLU A 12 -5.03 -19.93 35.74
N ALA A 13 -5.94 -19.36 36.52
CA ALA A 13 -6.97 -18.46 36.02
C ALA A 13 -6.38 -17.21 35.35
N ALA A 14 -5.33 -16.62 35.93
CA ALA A 14 -4.62 -15.49 35.37
C ALA A 14 -3.91 -15.86 34.05
N VAL A 15 -3.30 -17.04 33.97
CA VAL A 15 -2.67 -17.53 32.72
C VAL A 15 -3.72 -17.76 31.63
N ILE A 16 -4.86 -18.36 31.98
CA ILE A 16 -5.96 -18.58 31.02
C ILE A 16 -6.54 -17.24 30.53
N ALA A 17 -6.75 -16.27 31.43
CA ALA A 17 -7.23 -14.94 31.07
C ALA A 17 -6.24 -14.22 30.18
N LYS A 18 -4.94 -14.27 30.48
CA LYS A 18 -3.87 -13.68 29.62
C LYS A 18 -3.83 -14.33 28.24
N ARG A 19 -3.98 -15.66 28.13
CA ARG A 19 -4.03 -16.37 26.85
C ARG A 19 -5.26 -15.97 26.04
N LYS A 20 -6.45 -15.86 26.67
CA LYS A 20 -7.68 -15.41 25.98
C LYS A 20 -7.53 -13.99 25.48
N LEU A 21 -7.01 -13.07 26.29
CA LEU A 21 -6.79 -11.68 25.92
C LEU A 21 -5.80 -11.55 24.76
N SER A 22 -4.68 -12.28 24.83
CA SER A 22 -3.68 -12.34 23.78
C SER A 22 -4.24 -12.89 22.46
N ALA A 23 -5.09 -13.94 22.52
CA ALA A 23 -5.73 -14.51 21.34
C ALA A 23 -6.76 -13.56 20.72
N GLN A 24 -7.52 -12.81 21.54
CA GLN A 24 -8.46 -11.81 21.07
C GLN A 24 -7.73 -10.62 20.41
N PHE A 25 -6.65 -10.17 21.03
CA PHE A 25 -5.80 -9.11 20.49
C PHE A 25 -5.21 -9.49 19.13
N PHE A 26 -4.69 -10.70 19.01
CA PHE A 26 -4.16 -11.25 17.75
C PHE A 26 -5.23 -11.34 16.65
N LYS A 27 -6.43 -11.87 16.95
CA LYS A 27 -7.54 -11.93 16.01
C LYS A 27 -7.98 -10.55 15.56
N LYS A 28 -8.07 -9.59 16.48
CA LYS A 28 -8.37 -8.19 16.16
C LYS A 28 -7.31 -7.59 15.20
N GLY A 29 -6.03 -7.91 15.42
CA GLY A 29 -4.95 -7.49 14.53
C GLY A 29 -5.13 -8.00 13.09
N ILE A 30 -5.48 -9.28 12.93
CA ILE A 30 -5.78 -9.87 11.61
C ILE A 30 -6.96 -9.14 10.93
N THR A 31 -8.07 -8.94 11.65
CA THR A 31 -9.26 -8.26 11.10
C THR A 31 -8.94 -6.84 10.64
N ILE A 32 -8.18 -6.09 11.45
CA ILE A 32 -7.74 -4.73 11.12
C ILE A 32 -6.83 -4.73 9.89
N ALA A 33 -5.89 -5.70 9.80
CA ALA A 33 -5.00 -5.83 8.65
C ALA A 33 -5.73 -6.26 7.36
N LEU A 34 -6.75 -7.12 7.45
CA LEU A 34 -7.60 -7.46 6.29
C LEU A 34 -8.42 -6.25 5.82
N PHE A 35 -8.95 -5.47 6.76
CA PHE A 35 -9.65 -4.24 6.43
C PHE A 35 -8.76 -3.23 5.69
N SER A 36 -7.45 -3.21 5.98
CA SER A 36 -6.51 -2.36 5.26
C SER A 36 -6.44 -2.69 3.77
N GLY A 37 -6.50 -3.97 3.40
CA GLY A 37 -6.51 -4.40 2.00
C GLY A 37 -7.75 -3.92 1.25
N LEU A 38 -8.94 -3.98 1.88
CA LEU A 38 -10.17 -3.43 1.31
C LEU A 38 -10.08 -1.91 1.11
N MET A 39 -9.58 -1.17 2.13
CA MET A 39 -9.41 0.28 2.03
C MET A 39 -8.39 0.68 0.95
N TYR A 40 -7.37 -0.16 0.72
CA TYR A 40 -6.46 0.00 -0.41
C TYR A 40 -7.20 -0.11 -1.76
N GLY A 41 -8.17 -1.01 -1.87
CA GLY A 41 -9.01 -1.14 -3.06
C GLY A 41 -9.79 0.15 -3.36
N PHE A 42 -10.42 0.74 -2.36
CA PHE A 42 -11.11 2.03 -2.51
C PHE A 42 -10.14 3.18 -2.81
N TYR A 43 -8.96 3.20 -2.15
CA TYR A 43 -7.90 4.16 -2.46
C TYR A 43 -7.56 4.13 -3.96
N SER A 44 -7.29 2.95 -4.51
CA SER A 44 -6.93 2.78 -5.92
C SER A 44 -8.05 3.24 -6.85
N ALA A 45 -9.29 2.88 -6.54
CA ALA A 45 -10.44 3.23 -7.35
C ALA A 45 -10.74 4.75 -7.34
N PHE A 46 -10.72 5.39 -6.17
CA PHE A 46 -10.95 6.84 -6.07
C PHE A 46 -9.80 7.66 -6.66
N LEU A 47 -8.54 7.22 -6.47
CA LEU A 47 -7.38 7.84 -7.12
C LEU A 47 -7.56 7.87 -8.62
N THR A 48 -7.85 6.72 -9.21
CA THR A 48 -8.03 6.59 -10.66
C THR A 48 -9.21 7.41 -11.13
N LEU A 49 -10.33 7.41 -10.40
CA LEU A 49 -11.48 8.24 -10.74
C LEU A 49 -11.13 9.74 -10.70
N GLY A 50 -10.37 10.18 -9.68
CA GLY A 50 -9.87 11.55 -9.61
C GLY A 50 -9.08 11.97 -10.84
N MET A 51 -8.25 11.05 -11.36
CA MET A 51 -7.46 11.25 -12.57
C MET A 51 -8.28 11.26 -13.87
N THR A 52 -9.59 11.00 -13.83
CA THR A 52 -10.50 11.12 -14.98
C THR A 52 -11.41 12.35 -14.90
N LYS A 53 -11.34 13.16 -13.85
CA LYS A 53 -12.26 14.28 -13.61
C LYS A 53 -11.58 15.63 -13.74
N GLY A 54 -12.38 16.64 -14.13
CA GLY A 54 -11.90 18.01 -14.25
C GLY A 54 -10.70 18.13 -15.16
N VAL A 55 -9.71 18.93 -14.78
CA VAL A 55 -8.49 19.18 -15.56
C VAL A 55 -7.71 17.91 -15.93
N TRP A 56 -7.83 16.85 -15.11
CA TRP A 56 -7.17 15.57 -15.41
C TRP A 56 -7.79 14.88 -16.64
N GLY A 57 -9.12 14.93 -16.77
CA GLY A 57 -9.82 14.44 -17.95
C GLY A 57 -9.43 15.25 -19.21
N ASP A 58 -9.25 16.56 -19.04
CA ASP A 58 -8.79 17.42 -20.14
C ASP A 58 -7.37 17.06 -20.58
N TRP A 59 -6.44 16.83 -19.65
CA TRP A 59 -5.06 16.47 -19.96
C TRP A 59 -4.89 15.11 -20.65
N THR A 60 -5.79 14.17 -20.41
CA THR A 60 -5.78 12.85 -21.07
C THR A 60 -6.64 12.80 -22.32
N GLY A 61 -7.50 13.80 -22.55
CA GLY A 61 -8.42 13.92 -23.66
C GLY A 61 -7.92 14.83 -24.79
N VAL A 62 -8.83 15.65 -25.32
CA VAL A 62 -8.59 16.53 -26.48
C VAL A 62 -7.53 17.61 -26.21
N ASN A 63 -7.39 18.06 -24.98
CA ASN A 63 -6.43 19.12 -24.60
C ASN A 63 -5.00 18.60 -24.36
N SER A 64 -4.77 17.29 -24.50
CA SER A 64 -3.43 16.69 -24.40
C SER A 64 -2.46 17.19 -25.48
N ALA A 65 -2.95 17.76 -26.56
CA ALA A 65 -2.12 18.25 -27.71
C ALA A 65 -1.07 19.32 -27.35
N GLY A 66 -1.21 19.98 -26.18
CA GLY A 66 -0.22 20.95 -25.65
C GLY A 66 0.83 20.35 -24.73
N LEU A 67 0.72 19.08 -24.36
CA LEU A 67 1.61 18.42 -23.41
C LEU A 67 2.59 17.47 -24.12
N SER A 68 3.85 17.45 -23.65
CA SER A 68 4.83 16.50 -24.18
C SER A 68 4.49 15.05 -23.83
N ALA A 69 4.95 14.08 -24.62
CA ALA A 69 4.76 12.66 -24.34
C ALA A 69 5.30 12.26 -22.95
N PHE A 70 6.40 12.85 -22.51
CA PHE A 70 6.94 12.63 -21.16
C PHE A 70 5.98 13.09 -20.07
N VAL A 71 5.37 14.27 -20.23
CA VAL A 71 4.39 14.82 -19.28
C VAL A 71 3.20 13.88 -19.17
N ILE A 72 2.61 13.49 -20.30
CA ILE A 72 1.42 12.62 -20.32
C ILE A 72 1.73 11.25 -19.72
N THR A 73 2.87 10.65 -20.06
CA THR A 73 3.20 9.28 -19.64
C THR A 73 3.65 9.21 -18.19
N TYR A 74 4.46 10.15 -17.72
CA TYR A 74 5.13 10.05 -16.43
C TYR A 74 4.75 11.14 -15.44
N LEU A 75 4.75 12.41 -15.87
CA LEU A 75 4.55 13.52 -14.95
C LEU A 75 3.11 13.59 -14.43
N LEU A 76 2.10 13.30 -15.25
CA LEU A 76 0.70 13.28 -14.80
C LEU A 76 0.47 12.16 -13.78
N GLY A 77 0.97 10.95 -14.02
CA GLY A 77 0.86 9.86 -13.04
C GLY A 77 1.58 10.18 -11.73
N ALA A 78 2.79 10.75 -11.81
CA ALA A 78 3.55 11.21 -10.65
C ALA A 78 2.79 12.31 -9.89
N LEU A 79 2.19 13.26 -10.60
CA LEU A 79 1.37 14.31 -10.00
C LEU A 79 0.14 13.75 -9.30
N GLY A 80 -0.54 12.75 -9.90
CA GLY A 80 -1.65 12.05 -9.26
C GLY A 80 -1.24 11.38 -7.95
N SER A 81 -0.07 10.73 -7.93
CA SER A 81 0.52 10.19 -6.71
C SER A 81 0.79 11.29 -5.68
N ALA A 82 1.42 12.40 -6.08
CA ALA A 82 1.75 13.49 -5.18
C ALA A 82 0.51 14.15 -4.55
N VAL A 83 -0.54 14.41 -5.35
CA VAL A 83 -1.81 14.98 -4.85
C VAL A 83 -2.47 14.01 -3.86
N ASN A 84 -2.51 12.72 -4.16
CA ASN A 84 -3.04 11.71 -3.26
C ASN A 84 -2.23 11.62 -1.95
N ASP A 85 -0.90 11.61 -2.03
CA ASP A 85 -0.04 11.52 -0.85
C ASP A 85 -0.17 12.77 0.03
N VAL A 86 -0.34 13.95 -0.55
CA VAL A 86 -0.64 15.19 0.19
C VAL A 86 -2.00 15.10 0.87
N CYS A 87 -3.04 14.66 0.18
CA CYS A 87 -4.37 14.46 0.79
C CYS A 87 -4.29 13.44 1.95
N SER A 88 -3.56 12.35 1.75
CA SER A 88 -3.36 11.35 2.80
C SER A 88 -2.57 11.88 4.00
N ALA A 89 -1.56 12.72 3.75
CA ALA A 89 -0.79 13.41 4.80
C ALA A 89 -1.68 14.37 5.60
N VAL A 90 -2.55 15.14 4.94
CA VAL A 90 -3.52 16.02 5.60
C VAL A 90 -4.44 15.24 6.53
N TRP A 91 -5.00 14.12 6.08
CA TRP A 91 -5.83 13.26 6.91
C TRP A 91 -5.07 12.66 8.09
N ALA A 92 -3.82 12.23 7.89
CA ALA A 92 -2.96 11.70 8.95
C ALA A 92 -2.67 12.76 10.03
N VAL A 93 -2.39 14.00 9.63
CA VAL A 93 -2.14 15.12 10.55
C VAL A 93 -3.43 15.50 11.29
N ILE A 94 -4.56 15.60 10.61
CA ILE A 94 -5.87 15.86 11.25
C ILE A 94 -6.15 14.78 12.30
N TYR A 95 -5.95 13.50 11.96
CA TYR A 95 -6.13 12.40 12.90
C TYR A 95 -5.19 12.51 14.11
N ALA A 96 -3.91 12.83 13.90
CA ALA A 96 -2.95 13.03 14.98
C ALA A 96 -3.35 14.18 15.92
N ILE A 97 -3.89 15.28 15.38
CA ILE A 97 -4.42 16.41 16.16
C ILE A 97 -5.62 15.95 16.99
N ILE A 98 -6.62 15.31 16.38
CA ILE A 98 -7.82 14.81 17.06
C ILE A 98 -7.47 13.84 18.19
N LYS A 99 -6.44 13.00 17.99
CA LYS A 99 -5.96 12.04 19.00
C LYS A 99 -5.02 12.65 20.05
N GLY A 100 -4.70 13.92 19.96
CA GLY A 100 -3.76 14.59 20.86
C GLY A 100 -2.30 14.13 20.70
N LYS A 101 -1.97 13.43 19.59
CA LYS A 101 -0.65 12.86 19.31
C LYS A 101 0.25 13.75 18.44
N PHE A 102 -0.22 14.93 18.06
CA PHE A 102 0.54 15.81 17.16
C PHE A 102 1.87 16.28 17.79
N GLY A 103 1.88 16.58 19.10
CA GLY A 103 3.11 16.92 19.82
C GLY A 103 4.13 15.76 19.85
N ASP A 104 3.64 14.52 19.98
CA ASP A 104 4.49 13.33 19.96
C ASP A 104 5.02 13.05 18.56
N PHE A 105 4.22 13.27 17.51
CA PHE A 105 4.67 13.23 16.12
C PHE A 105 5.86 14.17 15.89
N LEU A 106 5.76 15.44 16.31
CA LEU A 106 6.85 16.41 16.15
C LEU A 106 8.12 16.02 16.93
N ARG A 107 7.97 15.45 18.13
CA ARG A 107 9.12 14.93 18.90
C ARG A 107 9.76 13.72 18.25
N CYS A 108 8.95 12.79 17.73
CA CYS A 108 9.44 11.55 17.13
C CYS A 108 10.22 11.77 15.82
N ILE A 109 9.94 12.82 15.04
CA ILE A 109 10.66 13.12 13.80
C ILE A 109 12.18 13.17 14.01
N ASN A 110 12.64 13.71 15.13
CA ASN A 110 14.07 13.88 15.44
C ASN A 110 14.71 12.65 16.10
N THR A 111 13.95 11.59 16.35
CA THR A 111 14.45 10.33 16.92
C THR A 111 14.97 9.39 15.85
N THR A 112 15.83 8.43 16.23
CA THR A 112 16.31 7.39 15.31
C THR A 112 15.16 6.60 14.67
N PRO A 113 14.14 6.10 15.40
CA PRO A 113 13.00 5.44 14.78
C PRO A 113 12.22 6.34 13.81
N GLY A 114 12.03 7.61 14.15
CA GLY A 114 11.38 8.58 13.26
C GLY A 114 12.15 8.78 11.95
N ARG A 115 13.47 8.90 12.02
CA ARG A 115 14.34 9.02 10.82
C ARG A 115 14.30 7.76 9.97
N VAL A 116 14.26 6.57 10.59
CA VAL A 116 14.08 5.29 9.88
C VAL A 116 12.74 5.26 9.15
N MET A 117 11.66 5.72 9.80
CA MET A 117 10.34 5.84 9.16
C MET A 117 10.35 6.84 7.99
N MET A 118 11.03 7.98 8.13
CA MET A 118 11.19 8.97 7.06
C MET A 118 11.96 8.38 5.87
N LEU A 119 13.05 7.65 6.11
CA LEU A 119 13.81 6.97 5.05
C LEU A 119 12.94 5.93 4.30
N ALA A 120 12.19 5.12 5.04
CA ALA A 120 11.26 4.16 4.44
C ALA A 120 10.19 4.88 3.59
N ALA A 121 9.67 6.02 4.10
CA ALA A 121 8.67 6.82 3.42
C ALA A 121 9.18 7.51 2.15
N LEU A 122 10.46 7.90 2.08
CA LEU A 122 11.06 8.47 0.87
C LEU A 122 11.10 7.46 -0.29
N ILE A 123 11.28 6.19 0.02
CA ILE A 123 11.26 5.12 -0.99
C ILE A 123 9.82 4.69 -1.28
N GLY A 124 9.01 4.48 -0.24
CA GLY A 124 7.63 4.02 -0.38
C GLY A 124 6.67 5.06 -0.95
N GLY A 125 6.88 6.35 -0.70
CA GLY A 125 6.08 7.46 -1.24
C GLY A 125 6.57 7.88 -2.64
N PRO A 126 7.55 8.78 -2.76
CA PRO A 126 7.91 9.38 -4.05
C PRO A 126 8.27 8.35 -5.13
N ILE A 127 8.96 7.27 -4.79
CA ILE A 127 9.39 6.28 -5.77
C ILE A 127 8.31 5.23 -6.00
N ALA A 128 7.89 4.51 -4.95
CA ALA A 128 6.97 3.39 -5.13
C ALA A 128 5.55 3.83 -5.43
N SER A 129 4.99 4.82 -4.70
CA SER A 129 3.63 5.30 -4.98
C SER A 129 3.53 5.96 -6.36
N THR A 130 4.56 6.70 -6.79
CA THR A 130 4.61 7.27 -8.14
C THR A 130 4.66 6.17 -9.21
N ALA A 131 5.54 5.17 -9.05
CA ALA A 131 5.60 4.04 -9.96
C ALA A 131 4.26 3.28 -10.01
N TYR A 132 3.59 3.13 -8.88
CA TYR A 132 2.26 2.53 -8.82
C TYR A 132 1.23 3.31 -9.65
N VAL A 133 1.15 4.64 -9.48
CA VAL A 133 0.15 5.45 -10.17
C VAL A 133 0.44 5.57 -11.67
N ILE A 134 1.71 5.69 -12.07
CA ILE A 134 2.10 5.63 -13.47
C ILE A 134 1.73 4.26 -14.07
N GLY A 135 2.00 3.18 -13.35
CA GLY A 135 1.61 1.84 -13.73
C GLY A 135 0.10 1.71 -13.93
N LEU A 136 -0.72 2.22 -12.98
CA LEU A 136 -2.19 2.24 -13.09
C LEU A 136 -2.66 3.00 -14.32
N GLN A 137 -2.05 4.14 -14.63
CA GLN A 137 -2.37 4.95 -15.81
C GLN A 137 -2.07 4.18 -17.11
N MET A 138 -0.97 3.41 -17.15
CA MET A 138 -0.51 2.72 -18.36
C MET A 138 -1.12 1.34 -18.55
N ALA A 139 -1.38 0.60 -17.50
CA ALA A 139 -1.78 -0.80 -17.54
C ALA A 139 -3.08 -1.10 -16.77
N GLY A 140 -3.74 -0.09 -16.20
CA GLY A 140 -4.99 -0.28 -15.48
C GLY A 140 -4.84 -1.09 -14.19
N SER A 141 -5.94 -1.68 -13.73
CA SER A 141 -6.02 -2.38 -12.44
C SER A 141 -5.15 -3.64 -12.33
N ILE A 142 -4.59 -4.13 -13.44
CA ILE A 142 -3.69 -5.28 -13.47
C ILE A 142 -2.38 -5.04 -12.71
N VAL A 143 -1.99 -3.77 -12.54
CA VAL A 143 -0.82 -3.35 -11.75
C VAL A 143 -0.97 -3.69 -10.27
N ILE A 144 -2.19 -3.68 -9.76
CA ILE A 144 -2.45 -3.83 -8.32
C ILE A 144 -2.00 -5.21 -7.79
N PRO A 145 -2.37 -6.34 -8.41
CA PRO A 145 -1.86 -7.64 -7.99
C PRO A 145 -0.34 -7.78 -8.13
N ILE A 146 0.30 -7.10 -9.10
CA ILE A 146 1.76 -7.12 -9.26
C ILE A 146 2.44 -6.46 -8.06
N THR A 147 1.94 -5.32 -7.63
CA THR A 147 2.51 -4.63 -6.46
C THR A 147 2.34 -5.42 -5.16
N ALA A 148 1.39 -6.36 -5.11
CA ALA A 148 1.21 -7.28 -3.99
C ALA A 148 2.35 -8.33 -3.85
N LEU A 149 3.37 -8.29 -4.71
CA LEU A 149 4.66 -8.97 -4.47
C LEU A 149 5.43 -8.37 -3.28
N CYS A 150 5.10 -7.17 -2.81
CA CYS A 150 5.88 -6.49 -1.77
C CYS A 150 6.13 -7.34 -0.49
N PRO A 151 5.23 -8.21 0.02
CA PRO A 151 5.55 -9.09 1.15
C PRO A 151 6.60 -10.15 0.81
N ALA A 152 6.60 -10.68 -0.42
CA ALA A 152 7.61 -11.64 -0.86
C ALA A 152 8.99 -10.97 -0.95
N ILE A 153 9.04 -9.77 -1.53
CA ILE A 153 10.24 -8.94 -1.60
C ILE A 153 10.72 -8.55 -0.20
N GLY A 154 9.81 -8.13 0.68
CA GLY A 154 10.10 -7.81 2.07
C GLY A 154 10.70 -8.99 2.84
N ALA A 155 10.24 -10.21 2.60
CA ALA A 155 10.81 -11.42 3.20
C ALA A 155 12.26 -11.68 2.72
N ILE A 156 12.54 -11.48 1.43
CA ILE A 156 13.89 -11.60 0.84
C ILE A 156 14.81 -10.52 1.42
N LEU A 157 14.35 -9.27 1.45
CA LEU A 157 15.11 -8.14 2.02
C LEU A 157 15.35 -8.34 3.51
N GLY A 158 14.38 -8.87 4.26
CA GLY A 158 14.54 -9.22 5.67
C GLY A 158 15.64 -10.25 5.90
N ARG A 159 15.81 -11.21 4.98
CA ARG A 159 16.94 -12.15 4.99
C ARG A 159 18.27 -11.45 4.75
N ILE A 160 18.33 -10.54 3.78
CA ILE A 160 19.56 -9.87 3.37
C ILE A 160 19.98 -8.83 4.42
N LEU A 161 19.06 -7.95 4.84
CA LEU A 161 19.35 -6.81 5.70
C LEU A 161 19.42 -7.18 7.19
N PHE A 162 18.52 -8.05 7.65
CA PHE A 162 18.35 -8.40 9.06
C PHE A 162 18.70 -9.86 9.37
N LYS A 163 19.23 -10.61 8.40
CA LYS A 163 19.61 -12.03 8.53
C LYS A 163 18.47 -12.93 9.05
N GLN A 164 17.23 -12.54 8.75
CA GLN A 164 16.06 -13.35 9.12
C GLN A 164 16.09 -14.70 8.41
N GLU A 165 15.60 -15.75 9.07
CA GLU A 165 15.56 -17.08 8.48
C GLU A 165 14.44 -17.20 7.44
N LEU A 166 14.80 -17.64 6.23
CA LEU A 166 13.86 -18.07 5.20
C LEU A 166 13.70 -19.59 5.26
N ASN A 167 12.59 -20.04 5.82
CA ASN A 167 12.28 -21.47 5.84
C ASN A 167 11.72 -21.95 4.49
N LYS A 168 11.71 -23.29 4.28
CA LYS A 168 11.24 -23.90 3.03
C LYS A 168 9.82 -23.47 2.61
N ARG A 169 8.95 -23.25 3.59
CA ARG A 169 7.58 -22.76 3.36
C ARG A 169 7.58 -21.36 2.79
N MET A 170 8.38 -20.43 3.36
CA MET A 170 8.49 -19.05 2.86
C MET A 170 9.02 -19.05 1.41
N ILE A 171 10.01 -19.89 1.10
CA ILE A 171 10.54 -20.03 -0.26
C ILE A 171 9.44 -20.51 -1.22
N LEU A 172 8.61 -21.49 -0.80
CA LEU A 172 7.45 -21.94 -1.60
C LEU A 172 6.46 -20.81 -1.83
N GLY A 173 6.12 -20.03 -0.79
CA GLY A 173 5.22 -18.90 -0.92
C GLY A 173 5.76 -17.81 -1.87
N ILE A 174 7.05 -17.51 -1.79
CA ILE A 174 7.73 -16.59 -2.74
C ILE A 174 7.61 -17.12 -4.18
N ALA A 175 7.86 -18.42 -4.40
CA ALA A 175 7.74 -19.02 -5.73
C ALA A 175 6.30 -18.91 -6.27
N ILE A 176 5.28 -19.14 -5.44
CA ILE A 176 3.87 -18.96 -5.81
C ILE A 176 3.59 -17.50 -6.20
N CYS A 177 4.07 -16.51 -5.44
CA CYS A 177 3.90 -15.10 -5.77
C CYS A 177 4.58 -14.73 -7.09
N VAL A 178 5.77 -15.25 -7.34
CA VAL A 178 6.50 -15.05 -8.61
C VAL A 178 5.73 -15.65 -9.78
N CYS A 179 5.20 -16.88 -9.64
CA CYS A 179 4.35 -17.50 -10.66
C CYS A 179 3.09 -16.66 -10.94
N ALA A 180 2.42 -16.17 -9.91
CA ALA A 180 1.25 -15.29 -10.07
C ALA A 180 1.63 -14.01 -10.84
N SER A 181 2.79 -13.41 -10.55
CA SER A 181 3.26 -12.22 -11.28
C SER A 181 3.58 -12.52 -12.74
N PHE A 182 4.15 -13.69 -13.06
CA PHE A 182 4.34 -14.12 -14.45
C PHE A 182 3.01 -14.32 -15.19
N MET A 183 2.00 -14.89 -14.53
CA MET A 183 0.66 -15.04 -15.12
C MET A 183 0.08 -13.69 -15.48
N ILE A 184 0.24 -12.67 -14.60
CA ILE A 184 -0.21 -11.30 -14.86
C ILE A 184 0.63 -10.67 -15.99
N GLY A 185 1.97 -10.78 -15.90
CA GLY A 185 2.88 -10.23 -16.90
C GLY A 185 2.62 -10.77 -18.32
N SER A 186 2.21 -12.04 -18.45
CA SER A 186 1.91 -12.65 -19.74
C SER A 186 0.77 -11.96 -20.48
N THR A 187 -0.19 -11.36 -19.77
CA THR A 187 -1.31 -10.62 -20.39
C THR A 187 -0.87 -9.35 -21.11
N GLY A 188 0.27 -8.75 -20.72
CA GLY A 188 0.85 -7.57 -21.37
C GLY A 188 1.68 -7.89 -22.61
N ILE A 189 1.90 -9.18 -22.91
CA ILE A 189 2.71 -9.64 -24.06
C ILE A 189 1.80 -10.12 -25.20
N THR A 190 0.52 -10.34 -24.95
CA THR A 190 -0.44 -10.77 -25.97
C THR A 190 -0.62 -9.68 -27.02
N GLY A 191 -0.82 -10.04 -28.30
CA GLY A 191 -0.92 -9.09 -29.41
C GLY A 191 -2.06 -8.08 -29.31
N ASP A 192 -3.05 -8.33 -28.45
CA ASP A 192 -4.19 -7.45 -28.20
C ASP A 192 -3.98 -6.49 -27.03
N ALA A 193 -2.78 -6.53 -26.38
CA ALA A 193 -2.49 -5.66 -25.24
C ALA A 193 -2.35 -4.19 -25.68
N PRO A 194 -2.93 -3.22 -24.94
CA PRO A 194 -2.75 -1.80 -25.21
C PRO A 194 -1.28 -1.40 -25.26
N LYS A 195 -0.95 -0.45 -26.14
CA LYS A 195 0.41 0.10 -26.22
C LYS A 195 0.82 0.67 -24.86
N GLY A 196 2.01 0.27 -24.39
CA GLY A 196 2.55 0.72 -23.09
C GLY A 196 2.17 -0.16 -21.91
N MET A 197 1.24 -1.11 -22.04
CA MET A 197 0.82 -1.96 -20.95
C MET A 197 1.99 -2.76 -20.32
N LEU A 198 2.86 -3.32 -21.16
CA LEU A 198 4.05 -4.04 -20.67
C LEU A 198 4.99 -3.13 -19.87
N LEU A 199 5.19 -1.88 -20.34
CA LEU A 199 5.98 -0.89 -19.61
C LEU A 199 5.34 -0.55 -18.26
N GLY A 200 4.01 -0.36 -18.22
CA GLY A 200 3.26 -0.14 -16.98
C GLY A 200 3.42 -1.30 -15.99
N ILE A 201 3.40 -2.54 -16.47
CA ILE A 201 3.67 -3.74 -15.68
C ILE A 201 5.12 -3.72 -15.13
N CYS A 202 6.11 -3.38 -15.95
CA CYS A 202 7.51 -3.25 -15.50
C CYS A 202 7.66 -2.16 -14.44
N ILE A 203 6.98 -1.02 -14.60
CA ILE A 203 6.98 0.07 -13.61
C ILE A 203 6.33 -0.39 -12.30
N ALA A 204 5.28 -1.24 -12.35
CA ALA A 204 4.66 -1.81 -11.17
C ALA A 204 5.63 -2.65 -10.30
N PHE A 205 6.63 -3.30 -10.90
CA PHE A 205 7.67 -3.98 -10.14
C PHE A 205 8.54 -3.02 -9.34
N ILE A 206 8.76 -1.79 -9.81
CA ILE A 206 9.47 -0.75 -9.04
C ILE A 206 8.66 -0.41 -7.79
N ALA A 207 7.33 -0.30 -7.91
CA ALA A 207 6.46 -0.09 -6.76
C ALA A 207 6.51 -1.27 -5.78
N ALA A 208 6.48 -2.51 -6.28
CA ALA A 208 6.60 -3.71 -5.45
C ALA A 208 7.94 -3.77 -4.68
N LEU A 209 9.05 -3.42 -5.34
CA LEU A 209 10.37 -3.33 -4.71
C LEU A 209 10.41 -2.24 -3.63
N GLY A 210 9.93 -1.03 -3.94
CA GLY A 210 9.92 0.08 -3.01
C GLY A 210 9.06 -0.18 -1.78
N TRP A 211 7.85 -0.72 -1.94
CA TRP A 211 7.00 -1.07 -0.80
C TRP A 211 7.47 -2.32 -0.05
N GLY A 212 8.15 -3.25 -0.72
CA GLY A 212 8.83 -4.36 -0.05
C GLY A 212 9.95 -3.87 0.87
N PHE A 213 10.75 -2.90 0.40
CA PHE A 213 11.77 -2.23 1.20
C PHE A 213 11.14 -1.43 2.34
N GLU A 214 10.13 -0.58 2.03
CA GLU A 214 9.38 0.18 3.04
C GLU A 214 8.84 -0.72 4.14
N GLY A 215 8.15 -1.81 3.79
CA GLY A 215 7.57 -2.74 4.74
C GLY A 215 8.62 -3.42 5.64
N CYS A 216 9.79 -3.75 5.07
CA CYS A 216 10.89 -4.34 5.80
C CYS A 216 11.51 -3.35 6.81
N VAL A 217 11.78 -2.11 6.39
CA VAL A 217 12.41 -1.06 7.22
C VAL A 217 11.40 -0.47 8.20
N ALA A 218 10.17 -0.20 7.77
CA ALA A 218 9.11 0.32 8.62
C ALA A 218 8.70 -0.69 9.72
N GLY A 219 8.78 -1.99 9.45
CA GLY A 219 8.59 -3.02 10.46
C GLY A 219 9.55 -2.88 11.64
N TYR A 220 10.79 -2.51 11.36
CA TYR A 220 11.78 -2.18 12.39
C TYR A 220 11.42 -0.87 13.12
N GLY A 221 11.08 0.19 12.41
CA GLY A 221 10.70 1.48 12.99
C GLY A 221 9.48 1.40 13.90
N THR A 222 8.41 0.73 13.46
CA THR A 222 7.15 0.59 14.23
C THR A 222 7.25 -0.35 15.44
N SER A 223 8.34 -1.11 15.59
CA SER A 223 8.62 -1.84 16.83
C SER A 223 9.04 -0.93 17.98
N MET A 224 9.45 0.31 17.69
CA MET A 224 10.01 1.27 18.65
C MET A 224 9.13 2.50 18.89
N ILE A 225 8.17 2.78 18.02
CA ILE A 225 7.25 3.92 18.13
C ILE A 225 5.80 3.47 17.96
N ASP A 226 4.88 4.26 18.49
CA ASP A 226 3.43 4.05 18.29
C ASP A 226 3.11 4.03 16.79
N SER A 227 2.32 3.03 16.34
CA SER A 227 1.97 2.84 14.94
C SER A 227 1.23 4.04 14.33
N GLU A 228 0.43 4.76 15.11
CA GLU A 228 -0.32 5.94 14.66
C GLU A 228 0.62 7.14 14.45
N ILE A 229 1.65 7.29 15.29
CA ILE A 229 2.71 8.28 15.09
C ILE A 229 3.57 7.90 13.89
N GLY A 230 3.96 6.63 13.79
CA GLY A 230 4.75 6.13 12.67
C GLY A 230 4.10 6.36 11.32
N ILE A 231 2.79 6.11 11.20
CA ILE A 231 2.07 6.37 9.95
C ILE A 231 1.93 7.87 9.65
N THR A 232 1.78 8.71 10.68
CA THR A 232 1.73 10.17 10.48
C THR A 232 3.07 10.68 9.93
N ILE A 233 4.21 10.20 10.46
CA ILE A 233 5.55 10.49 9.93
C ILE A 233 5.65 10.02 8.47
N ARG A 234 5.21 8.80 8.19
CA ARG A 234 5.25 8.22 6.84
C ARG A 234 4.47 9.07 5.84
N GLN A 235 3.22 9.38 6.14
CA GLN A 235 2.35 10.10 5.21
C GLN A 235 2.81 11.55 5.02
N ALA A 236 3.19 12.24 6.10
CA ALA A 236 3.72 13.60 6.00
C ALA A 236 5.01 13.64 5.16
N THR A 237 5.94 12.71 5.39
CA THR A 237 7.18 12.63 4.62
C THR A 237 6.92 12.31 3.15
N ALA A 238 6.06 11.33 2.85
CA ALA A 238 5.72 10.95 1.49
C ALA A 238 5.07 12.12 0.73
N GLY A 239 4.03 12.75 1.32
CA GLY A 239 3.31 13.85 0.68
C GLY A 239 4.22 15.06 0.41
N LEU A 240 4.99 15.49 1.42
CA LEU A 240 5.89 16.63 1.27
C LEU A 240 7.02 16.35 0.27
N SER A 241 7.70 15.21 0.39
CA SER A 241 8.82 14.87 -0.50
C SER A 241 8.37 14.65 -1.94
N ASN A 242 7.21 14.03 -2.15
CA ASN A 242 6.66 13.84 -3.47
C ASN A 242 6.37 15.20 -4.14
N LEU A 243 5.64 16.08 -3.44
CA LEU A 243 5.23 17.37 -4.00
C LEU A 243 6.40 18.36 -4.17
N ILE A 244 7.32 18.44 -3.17
CA ILE A 244 8.35 19.51 -3.11
C ILE A 244 9.66 19.08 -3.77
N ILE A 245 9.95 17.79 -3.84
CA ILE A 245 11.21 17.27 -4.37
C ILE A 245 10.97 16.55 -5.70
N PHE A 246 10.12 15.51 -5.70
CA PHE A 246 10.02 14.60 -6.82
C PHE A 246 9.32 15.22 -8.04
N ILE A 247 8.20 15.90 -7.81
CA ILE A 247 7.47 16.60 -8.89
C ILE A 247 8.31 17.71 -9.56
N PRO A 248 9.02 18.59 -8.84
CA PRO A 248 9.95 19.55 -9.44
C PRO A 248 11.09 18.89 -10.24
N ILE A 249 11.66 17.77 -9.79
CA ILE A 249 12.68 17.02 -10.53
C ILE A 249 12.11 16.52 -11.86
N LEU A 250 10.92 15.92 -11.86
CA LEU A 250 10.26 15.49 -13.10
C LEU A 250 9.90 16.68 -14.00
N GLY A 251 9.54 17.83 -13.41
CA GLY A 251 9.33 19.07 -14.13
C GLY A 251 10.58 19.55 -14.87
N MET A 252 11.74 19.49 -14.23
CA MET A 252 13.04 19.82 -14.86
C MET A 252 13.31 18.89 -16.06
N ILE A 253 13.04 17.58 -15.92
CA ILE A 253 13.19 16.62 -17.01
C ILE A 253 12.19 16.91 -18.14
N ALA A 254 10.99 17.37 -17.81
CA ALA A 254 9.95 17.75 -18.78
C ALA A 254 10.23 19.05 -19.55
N GLY A 255 11.29 19.80 -19.19
CA GLY A 255 11.70 21.04 -19.82
C GLY A 255 11.69 22.28 -18.92
N GLY A 256 11.28 22.15 -17.64
CA GLY A 256 11.36 23.23 -16.66
C GLY A 256 10.45 23.03 -15.45
N VAL A 257 10.87 23.50 -14.29
CA VAL A 257 10.07 23.44 -13.06
C VAL A 257 8.72 24.17 -13.21
N ASN A 258 8.67 25.21 -14.05
CA ASN A 258 7.42 25.95 -14.32
C ASN A 258 6.32 25.06 -14.90
N ILE A 259 6.68 24.02 -15.67
CA ILE A 259 5.71 23.06 -16.22
C ILE A 259 5.04 22.31 -15.07
N SER A 260 5.83 21.70 -14.19
CA SER A 260 5.28 20.98 -13.04
C SER A 260 4.54 21.90 -12.07
N ALA A 261 5.04 23.10 -11.81
CA ALA A 261 4.37 24.08 -10.94
C ALA A 261 3.01 24.51 -11.49
N GLY A 262 2.91 24.75 -12.81
CA GLY A 262 1.65 25.07 -13.48
C GLY A 262 0.64 23.92 -13.40
N LEU A 263 1.08 22.68 -13.62
CA LEU A 263 0.23 21.49 -13.50
C LEU A 263 -0.22 21.25 -12.05
N VAL A 264 0.66 21.43 -11.06
CA VAL A 264 0.32 21.37 -9.63
C VAL A 264 -0.78 22.37 -9.29
N ALA A 265 -0.60 23.65 -9.69
CA ALA A 265 -1.60 24.70 -9.42
C ALA A 265 -2.97 24.36 -10.02
N GLN A 266 -3.00 23.90 -11.25
CA GLN A 266 -4.23 23.48 -11.94
C GLN A 266 -4.87 22.25 -11.30
N ALA A 267 -4.06 21.24 -10.91
CA ALA A 267 -4.54 20.04 -10.21
C ALA A 267 -5.26 20.36 -8.92
N PHE A 268 -4.66 21.20 -8.06
CA PHE A 268 -5.27 21.60 -6.78
C PHE A 268 -6.46 22.54 -6.97
N ALA A 269 -6.52 23.34 -8.02
CA ALA A 269 -7.66 24.19 -8.34
C ALA A 269 -8.86 23.40 -8.91
N SER A 270 -8.66 22.17 -9.37
CA SER A 270 -9.72 21.34 -9.97
C SER A 270 -10.62 20.68 -8.90
N GLY A 271 -11.62 21.41 -8.39
CA GLY A 271 -12.49 20.93 -7.32
C GLY A 271 -13.18 19.60 -7.61
N SER A 272 -13.59 19.36 -8.87
CA SER A 272 -14.22 18.10 -9.28
C SER A 272 -13.30 16.87 -9.17
N ALA A 273 -11.99 17.06 -9.38
CA ALA A 273 -10.99 16.01 -9.18
C ALA A 273 -10.58 15.91 -7.70
N MET A 274 -10.41 17.06 -7.02
CA MET A 274 -9.93 17.10 -5.64
C MET A 274 -10.85 16.39 -4.63
N ILE A 275 -12.16 16.34 -4.88
CA ILE A 275 -13.10 15.55 -4.06
C ILE A 275 -12.69 14.07 -4.07
N TRP A 276 -12.34 13.53 -5.23
CA TRP A 276 -11.94 12.13 -5.37
C TRP A 276 -10.53 11.87 -4.83
N PHE A 277 -9.60 12.81 -5.01
CA PHE A 277 -8.28 12.74 -4.39
C PHE A 277 -8.36 12.83 -2.86
N ALA A 278 -9.24 13.66 -2.30
CA ALA A 278 -9.47 13.72 -0.87
C ALA A 278 -10.05 12.39 -0.32
N ALA A 279 -11.03 11.80 -1.02
CA ALA A 279 -11.57 10.49 -0.68
C ALA A 279 -10.52 9.39 -0.81
N SER A 280 -9.73 9.41 -1.87
CA SER A 280 -8.61 8.49 -2.10
C SER A 280 -7.55 8.61 -0.99
N GLY A 281 -7.14 9.84 -0.67
CA GLY A 281 -6.19 10.12 0.41
C GLY A 281 -6.69 9.65 1.78
N LEU A 282 -8.00 9.79 2.06
CA LEU A 282 -8.60 9.23 3.27
C LEU A 282 -8.52 7.71 3.30
N CYS A 283 -8.89 7.05 2.20
CA CYS A 283 -8.82 5.59 2.10
C CYS A 283 -7.36 5.09 2.19
N ALA A 284 -6.42 5.79 1.56
CA ALA A 284 -4.99 5.50 1.66
C ALA A 284 -4.50 5.64 3.11
N PHE A 285 -4.82 6.74 3.79
CA PHE A 285 -4.50 6.94 5.20
C PHE A 285 -5.05 5.82 6.07
N ILE A 286 -6.34 5.48 5.94
CA ILE A 286 -6.98 4.40 6.72
C ILE A 286 -6.31 3.05 6.40
N SER A 287 -6.02 2.77 5.13
CA SER A 287 -5.35 1.54 4.70
C SER A 287 -3.98 1.40 5.39
N PHE A 288 -3.11 2.39 5.25
CA PHE A 288 -1.78 2.34 5.86
C PHE A 288 -1.83 2.32 7.38
N MET A 289 -2.71 3.11 8.01
CA MET A 289 -2.89 3.13 9.46
C MET A 289 -3.33 1.76 10.00
N THR A 290 -4.32 1.14 9.37
CA THR A 290 -4.83 -0.15 9.79
C THR A 290 -3.85 -1.28 9.48
N TRP A 291 -3.09 -1.17 8.40
CA TRP A 291 -1.98 -2.08 8.11
C TRP A 291 -0.90 -2.03 9.21
N TYR A 292 -0.39 -0.84 9.55
CA TYR A 292 0.63 -0.67 10.58
C TYR A 292 0.13 -1.11 11.96
N LYS A 293 -1.12 -0.78 12.30
CA LYS A 293 -1.76 -1.23 13.53
C LYS A 293 -1.95 -2.76 13.55
N GLY A 294 -2.34 -3.34 12.44
CA GLY A 294 -2.40 -4.79 12.28
C GLY A 294 -1.03 -5.45 12.50
N ASN A 295 0.01 -4.90 11.87
CA ASN A 295 1.39 -5.38 12.03
C ASN A 295 1.84 -5.38 13.50
N SER A 296 1.52 -4.34 14.27
CA SER A 296 1.88 -4.26 15.69
C SER A 296 1.12 -5.27 16.57
N MET A 297 -0.05 -5.75 16.10
CA MET A 297 -0.92 -6.67 16.85
C MET A 297 -0.73 -8.15 16.50
N CYS A 298 -0.52 -8.47 15.22
CA CYS A 298 -0.40 -9.85 14.75
C CYS A 298 0.98 -10.19 14.17
N GLY A 299 1.91 -9.24 14.20
CA GLY A 299 3.24 -9.37 13.63
C GLY A 299 3.32 -8.89 12.18
N ALA A 300 4.47 -8.32 11.80
CA ALA A 300 4.66 -7.67 10.50
C ALA A 300 4.39 -8.61 9.32
N ALA A 301 4.89 -9.85 9.36
CA ALA A 301 4.70 -10.80 8.27
C ALA A 301 3.22 -11.12 8.00
N LEU A 302 2.45 -11.40 9.05
CA LEU A 302 1.02 -11.72 8.90
C LEU A 302 0.20 -10.48 8.59
N GLY A 303 0.54 -9.33 9.17
CA GLY A 303 -0.13 -8.06 8.85
C GLY A 303 0.10 -7.64 7.39
N MET A 304 1.32 -7.77 6.86
CA MET A 304 1.61 -7.56 5.44
C MET A 304 0.84 -8.54 4.54
N ALA A 305 0.74 -9.80 4.95
CA ALA A 305 -0.02 -10.80 4.22
C ALA A 305 -1.52 -10.45 4.14
N CYS A 306 -2.11 -10.06 5.26
CA CYS A 306 -3.51 -9.65 5.32
C CYS A 306 -3.77 -8.37 4.51
N ASN A 307 -2.87 -7.39 4.57
CA ASN A 307 -2.93 -6.21 3.70
C ASN A 307 -2.82 -6.61 2.23
N GLY A 308 -1.95 -7.54 1.87
CA GLY A 308 -1.74 -8.05 0.51
C GLY A 308 -3.00 -8.60 -0.18
N THR A 309 -4.12 -8.80 0.56
CA THR A 309 -5.43 -9.10 -0.03
C THR A 309 -5.94 -7.98 -0.94
N TYR A 310 -5.32 -6.81 -0.92
CA TYR A 310 -5.60 -5.75 -1.89
C TYR A 310 -5.35 -6.19 -3.35
N SER A 311 -4.57 -7.24 -3.56
CA SER A 311 -4.39 -7.84 -4.89
C SER A 311 -5.71 -8.27 -5.53
N PHE A 312 -6.71 -8.63 -4.72
CA PHE A 312 -8.07 -8.91 -5.14
C PHE A 312 -8.97 -7.67 -5.02
N TRP A 313 -8.95 -7.00 -3.84
CA TRP A 313 -9.86 -5.88 -3.57
C TRP A 313 -9.61 -4.68 -4.48
N GLY A 314 -8.36 -4.44 -4.88
CA GLY A 314 -8.01 -3.34 -5.76
C GLY A 314 -8.69 -3.42 -7.13
N PRO A 315 -8.43 -4.48 -7.92
CA PRO A 315 -9.11 -4.67 -9.18
C PRO A 315 -10.64 -4.75 -9.05
N PHE A 316 -11.14 -5.37 -7.98
CA PHE A 316 -12.57 -5.48 -7.73
C PHE A 316 -13.23 -4.12 -7.50
N CYS A 317 -12.66 -3.27 -6.65
CA CYS A 317 -13.16 -1.92 -6.41
C CYS A 317 -13.05 -1.04 -7.66
N CYS A 318 -11.94 -1.15 -8.41
CA CYS A 318 -11.78 -0.44 -9.67
C CYS A 318 -12.84 -0.89 -10.69
N TRP A 319 -13.05 -2.18 -10.86
CA TRP A 319 -14.07 -2.70 -11.78
C TRP A 319 -15.48 -2.22 -11.40
N ILE A 320 -15.88 -2.35 -10.14
CA ILE A 320 -17.20 -1.90 -9.68
C ILE A 320 -17.34 -0.39 -9.83
N LEU A 321 -16.40 0.39 -9.28
CA LEU A 321 -16.54 1.84 -9.25
C LEU A 321 -16.38 2.44 -10.65
N LEU A 322 -15.28 2.17 -11.33
CA LEU A 322 -14.96 2.79 -12.62
C LEU A 322 -15.77 2.15 -13.75
N GLY A 323 -15.81 0.80 -13.82
CA GLY A 323 -16.47 0.09 -14.89
C GLY A 323 -17.99 0.07 -14.77
N VAL A 324 -18.54 -0.40 -13.63
CA VAL A 324 -19.98 -0.61 -13.47
C VAL A 324 -20.70 0.70 -13.14
N ILE A 325 -20.23 1.47 -12.15
CA ILE A 325 -20.94 2.67 -11.66
C ILE A 325 -20.70 3.87 -12.59
N PHE A 326 -19.46 4.12 -13.01
CA PHE A 326 -19.12 5.27 -13.83
C PHE A 326 -19.03 4.97 -15.34
N GLY A 327 -19.17 3.70 -15.76
CA GLY A 327 -19.19 3.32 -17.18
C GLY A 327 -17.88 3.60 -17.93
N ILE A 328 -16.75 3.57 -17.24
CA ILE A 328 -15.43 3.78 -17.85
C ILE A 328 -14.90 2.43 -18.32
N ASP A 329 -14.70 2.28 -19.61
CA ASP A 329 -14.19 1.04 -20.21
C ASP A 329 -12.75 0.69 -19.77
N GLY A 330 -12.39 -0.60 -19.88
CA GLY A 330 -11.02 -1.07 -19.65
C GLY A 330 -10.69 -1.43 -18.19
N TRP A 331 -11.65 -1.38 -17.27
CA TRP A 331 -11.42 -1.71 -15.85
C TRP A 331 -11.81 -3.13 -15.46
N SER A 332 -12.31 -3.95 -16.39
CA SER A 332 -12.49 -5.38 -16.17
C SER A 332 -11.16 -6.12 -16.35
N LEU A 333 -10.85 -7.05 -15.43
CA LEU A 333 -9.68 -7.92 -15.60
C LEU A 333 -10.05 -9.18 -16.39
N PRO A 334 -9.12 -9.68 -17.22
CA PRO A 334 -9.26 -11.00 -17.83
C PRO A 334 -9.24 -12.10 -16.77
N PRO A 335 -9.90 -13.27 -17.00
CA PRO A 335 -9.99 -14.35 -16.02
C PRO A 335 -8.65 -14.82 -15.47
N ILE A 336 -7.59 -14.82 -16.30
CA ILE A 336 -6.23 -15.19 -15.89
C ILE A 336 -5.68 -14.23 -14.81
N ALA A 337 -5.98 -12.94 -14.91
CA ALA A 337 -5.52 -11.95 -13.93
C ALA A 337 -6.28 -12.07 -12.60
N TRP A 338 -7.58 -12.43 -12.62
CA TRP A 338 -8.33 -12.77 -11.42
C TRP A 338 -7.78 -14.02 -10.73
N GLY A 339 -7.49 -15.07 -11.51
CA GLY A 339 -6.85 -16.28 -11.00
C GLY A 339 -5.48 -15.99 -10.37
N ALA A 340 -4.68 -15.16 -11.02
CA ALA A 340 -3.37 -14.76 -10.51
C ALA A 340 -3.48 -13.90 -9.24
N ALA A 341 -4.47 -13.01 -9.13
CA ALA A 341 -4.71 -12.22 -7.92
C ALA A 341 -5.04 -13.12 -6.71
N VAL A 342 -5.85 -14.14 -6.90
CA VAL A 342 -6.13 -15.15 -5.87
C VAL A 342 -4.88 -15.97 -5.54
N LEU A 343 -4.14 -16.41 -6.55
CA LEU A 343 -2.89 -17.15 -6.36
C LEU A 343 -1.84 -16.32 -5.60
N MET A 344 -1.77 -15.01 -5.85
CA MET A 344 -0.93 -14.07 -5.11
C MET A 344 -1.27 -14.08 -3.62
N ILE A 345 -2.56 -14.00 -3.26
CA ILE A 345 -3.02 -14.07 -1.87
C ILE A 345 -2.57 -15.39 -1.22
N VAL A 346 -2.73 -16.51 -1.92
CA VAL A 346 -2.30 -17.83 -1.42
C VAL A 346 -0.79 -17.82 -1.15
N GLY A 347 0.02 -17.33 -2.09
CA GLY A 347 1.47 -17.23 -1.93
C GLY A 347 1.87 -16.37 -0.72
N ILE A 348 1.24 -15.21 -0.56
CA ILE A 348 1.47 -14.29 0.57
C ILE A 348 1.09 -14.95 1.90
N LEU A 349 -0.03 -15.65 1.97
CA LEU A 349 -0.44 -16.38 3.18
C LEU A 349 0.54 -17.51 3.51
N VAL A 350 1.05 -18.22 2.51
CA VAL A 350 2.08 -19.25 2.71
C VAL A 350 3.39 -18.65 3.24
N ILE A 351 3.78 -17.44 2.84
CA ILE A 351 4.93 -16.73 3.41
C ILE A 351 4.69 -16.43 4.89
N ALA A 352 3.53 -15.87 5.20
CA ALA A 352 3.23 -15.32 6.52
C ALA A 352 3.01 -16.38 7.60
N MET A 353 2.30 -17.46 7.28
CA MET A 353 1.89 -18.48 8.24
C MET A 353 1.78 -19.85 7.59
N ASN A 354 1.79 -20.92 8.43
CA ASN A 354 1.44 -22.25 7.92
C ASN A 354 -0.09 -22.31 7.68
N PRO A 355 -0.55 -22.45 6.43
CA PRO A 355 -2.00 -22.49 6.13
C PRO A 355 -2.73 -23.62 6.85
N LEU A 356 -2.04 -24.73 7.14
CA LEU A 356 -2.61 -25.88 7.87
C LEU A 356 -2.97 -25.53 9.32
N ASP A 357 -2.32 -24.51 9.90
CA ASP A 357 -2.62 -24.08 11.27
C ASP A 357 -3.96 -23.30 11.35
N LEU A 358 -4.49 -22.82 10.23
CA LEU A 358 -5.83 -22.24 10.14
C LEU A 358 -6.93 -23.30 10.35
N PHE A 359 -6.67 -24.52 9.89
CA PHE A 359 -7.63 -25.64 9.98
C PHE A 359 -7.39 -26.53 11.22
N ARG A 360 -6.25 -26.41 11.88
CA ARG A 360 -6.02 -27.09 13.15
C ARG A 360 -6.85 -26.41 14.25
N LYS A 361 -7.85 -27.13 14.79
CA LYS A 361 -8.39 -26.77 16.11
C LYS A 361 -7.19 -26.69 17.07
N ARG A 362 -6.87 -25.48 17.55
CA ARG A 362 -5.90 -25.32 18.61
C ARG A 362 -6.45 -26.09 19.82
N GLU A 363 -6.00 -27.32 20.00
CA GLU A 363 -6.14 -27.97 21.30
C GLU A 363 -5.48 -27.08 22.33
N VAL A 364 -6.29 -26.63 23.26
CA VAL A 364 -5.85 -25.83 24.42
C VAL A 364 -4.99 -26.76 25.28
N ARG A 365 -3.68 -26.77 25.04
CA ARG A 365 -2.71 -27.33 25.98
C ARG A 365 -2.29 -26.28 26.99
#